data_f4169e0226440ccdb4881a2d088a11ba
#
_entry.id   f4169e0226440ccdb4881a2d088a11ba
#
_cell.length_a   1.000
_cell.length_b   1.000
_cell.length_c   1.000
_cell.angle_alpha   90.00
_cell.angle_beta   90.00
_cell.angle_gamma   90.00
#
_symmetry.space_group_name_H-M   'P 1'
#
loop_
_entity.id
_entity.type
_entity.pdbx_description
1 polymer ?
#
loop_
_entity_poly.entity_id
_entity_poly.type
_entity_poly.pdbx_seq_one_letter_code
_entity_poly.pdbx_strand_id
1 'polypeptide(L)'
;MSRTVLVLICILLLTACGGSDSSSEDRTTVEAAFYPLAWAAERVGGNAVEVRNLTKPGVEPHDVELGPREVEDLRSADVVLYLGSGFQPAVEDAVEGAEGTTIDLLEGEELLRPAEAQGELQADPHVWLDPVRYADMVRTIAETLGRTEEAAPLVEDLEALDTDYRNGLADCARRQIVTAHAAFGYLARRYDLEQFSLTGLAPEAEPTPRDLERLVDEVRDSGATTIFFESLVSPRLAETVARETGARTDALNPVEGLDDEELRRGDDYLSVMRENLASLRRALDCR
;
A
#
# COMPACT_ATOMS: atom_id res chain seq x y z
N MET A 1 85.97 8.49 -42.87
CA MET A 1 85.19 7.35 -42.46
C MET A 1 84.37 7.81 -41.21
N SER A 2 83.16 8.29 -41.47
CA SER A 2 82.25 8.86 -40.46
C SER A 2 81.14 7.87 -40.17
N ARG A 3 81.04 7.42 -38.91
CA ARG A 3 79.97 6.50 -38.45
C ARG A 3 78.90 7.34 -37.82
N THR A 4 77.76 7.45 -38.52
CA THR A 4 76.56 8.08 -38.05
C THR A 4 75.81 7.06 -37.12
N VAL A 5 75.64 7.39 -35.89
CA VAL A 5 74.85 6.62 -34.92
C VAL A 5 73.40 7.13 -34.96
N LEU A 6 72.48 6.27 -35.38
CA LEU A 6 71.06 6.54 -35.42
C LEU A 6 70.46 6.19 -34.06
N VAL A 7 70.04 7.18 -33.30
CA VAL A 7 69.33 6.99 -32.02
C VAL A 7 67.82 6.86 -32.32
N LEU A 8 67.30 5.66 -32.08
CA LEU A 8 65.86 5.34 -32.21
C LEU A 8 65.19 5.73 -30.87
N ILE A 9 64.38 6.79 -30.87
CA ILE A 9 63.56 7.18 -29.75
C ILE A 9 62.25 6.38 -29.79
N CYS A 10 62.10 5.37 -28.90
CA CYS A 10 60.83 4.70 -28.67
C CYS A 10 59.91 5.60 -27.81
N ILE A 11 58.91 6.18 -28.40
CA ILE A 11 57.82 6.88 -27.68
C ILE A 11 56.85 5.80 -27.15
N LEU A 12 56.92 5.53 -25.85
CA LEU A 12 55.91 4.76 -25.16
C LEU A 12 54.60 5.60 -25.01
N LEU A 13 53.61 5.29 -25.80
CA LEU A 13 52.24 5.77 -25.61
C LEU A 13 51.67 5.03 -24.37
N LEU A 14 51.67 5.67 -23.21
CA LEU A 14 50.84 5.28 -22.09
C LEU A 14 49.38 5.57 -22.39
N THR A 15 48.64 4.56 -22.84
CA THR A 15 47.19 4.59 -22.84
C THR A 15 46.74 4.52 -21.38
N ALA A 16 46.41 5.67 -20.80
CA ALA A 16 45.67 5.75 -19.56
C ALA A 16 44.28 5.15 -19.85
N CYS A 17 44.04 3.92 -19.39
CA CYS A 17 42.67 3.44 -19.13
C CYS A 17 42.05 4.34 -18.09
N GLY A 18 41.25 5.29 -18.53
CA GLY A 18 40.31 5.97 -17.65
C GLY A 18 39.35 4.91 -17.13
N GLY A 19 39.55 4.47 -15.91
CA GLY A 19 38.52 3.78 -15.15
C GLY A 19 37.33 4.72 -15.12
N SER A 20 36.22 4.29 -15.71
CA SER A 20 34.91 4.86 -15.38
C SER A 20 34.70 4.52 -13.92
N ASP A 21 35.05 5.45 -13.03
CA ASP A 21 34.42 5.50 -11.72
C ASP A 21 32.92 5.64 -12.05
N SER A 22 32.21 4.54 -11.96
CA SER A 22 30.78 4.59 -11.71
C SER A 22 30.65 5.31 -10.36
N SER A 23 30.51 6.63 -10.42
CA SER A 23 29.94 7.37 -9.31
C SER A 23 28.66 6.59 -8.97
N SER A 24 28.60 6.00 -7.77
CA SER A 24 27.34 5.68 -7.16
C SER A 24 26.60 7.02 -7.15
N GLU A 25 25.70 7.24 -8.11
CA GLU A 25 24.78 8.36 -8.02
C GLU A 25 24.16 8.21 -6.63
N ASP A 26 24.29 9.25 -5.82
CA ASP A 26 23.76 9.32 -4.47
C ASP A 26 22.24 9.22 -4.64
N ARG A 27 21.71 7.99 -4.47
CA ARG A 27 20.27 7.75 -4.58
C ARG A 27 19.58 8.35 -3.38
N THR A 28 18.45 9.01 -3.60
CA THR A 28 17.60 9.50 -2.53
C THR A 28 17.09 8.30 -1.71
N THR A 29 17.39 8.28 -0.42
CA THR A 29 16.90 7.24 0.50
C THR A 29 15.47 7.57 0.92
N VAL A 30 14.57 6.60 0.76
CA VAL A 30 13.15 6.74 1.08
C VAL A 30 12.74 5.64 2.06
N GLU A 31 12.31 6.03 3.25
CA GLU A 31 11.64 5.13 4.18
C GLU A 31 10.13 5.28 4.01
N ALA A 32 9.47 4.21 3.62
CA ALA A 32 8.03 4.16 3.44
C ALA A 32 7.38 3.32 4.54
N ALA A 33 6.38 3.84 5.19
CA ALA A 33 5.75 3.23 6.35
C ALA A 33 5.19 1.83 6.07
N PHE A 34 4.60 1.62 4.87
CA PHE A 34 4.03 0.35 4.48
C PHE A 34 3.96 0.20 2.94
N TYR A 35 3.51 -0.98 2.49
CA TYR A 35 3.62 -1.42 1.09
C TYR A 35 3.09 -0.44 0.03
N PRO A 36 1.87 0.13 0.09
CA PRO A 36 1.40 1.05 -0.95
C PRO A 36 2.32 2.25 -1.16
N LEU A 37 2.88 2.80 -0.09
CA LEU A 37 3.78 3.95 -0.18
C LEU A 37 5.13 3.56 -0.76
N ALA A 38 5.67 2.41 -0.35
CA ALA A 38 6.90 1.86 -0.89
C ALA A 38 6.78 1.55 -2.39
N TRP A 39 5.71 0.86 -2.78
CA TRP A 39 5.46 0.52 -4.18
C TRP A 39 5.31 1.76 -5.07
N ALA A 40 4.58 2.77 -4.62
CA ALA A 40 4.46 4.04 -5.37
C ALA A 40 5.81 4.74 -5.51
N ALA A 41 6.58 4.86 -4.42
CA ALA A 41 7.91 5.48 -4.44
C ALA A 41 8.89 4.75 -5.37
N GLU A 42 8.90 3.41 -5.37
CA GLU A 42 9.71 2.60 -6.27
C GLU A 42 9.32 2.79 -7.74
N ARG A 43 8.02 2.78 -8.03
CA ARG A 43 7.48 2.94 -9.40
C ARG A 43 7.79 4.31 -9.99
N VAL A 44 7.72 5.35 -9.17
CA VAL A 44 7.97 6.74 -9.58
C VAL A 44 9.47 7.07 -9.57
N GLY A 45 10.17 6.68 -8.51
CA GLY A 45 11.58 7.03 -8.31
C GLY A 45 12.55 6.22 -9.17
N GLY A 46 12.19 4.97 -9.51
CA GLY A 46 13.02 4.08 -10.33
C GLY A 46 14.43 3.92 -9.74
N ASN A 47 15.45 4.02 -10.58
CA ASN A 47 16.84 3.88 -10.16
C ASN A 47 17.40 5.08 -9.37
N ALA A 48 16.68 6.18 -9.27
CA ALA A 48 17.13 7.39 -8.58
C ALA A 48 16.86 7.35 -7.06
N VAL A 49 16.08 6.38 -6.59
CA VAL A 49 15.74 6.21 -5.18
C VAL A 49 16.23 4.85 -4.65
N GLU A 50 16.39 4.79 -3.35
CA GLU A 50 16.52 3.55 -2.59
C GLU A 50 15.39 3.50 -1.58
N VAL A 51 14.37 2.70 -1.88
CA VAL A 51 13.17 2.61 -1.05
C VAL A 51 13.28 1.44 -0.07
N ARG A 52 12.94 1.68 1.19
CA ARG A 52 12.74 0.64 2.19
C ARG A 52 11.31 0.71 2.70
N ASN A 53 10.70 -0.45 2.82
CA ASN A 53 9.40 -0.61 3.45
C ASN A 53 9.60 -0.98 4.92
N LEU A 54 9.14 -0.12 5.85
CA LEU A 54 9.24 -0.36 7.29
C LEU A 54 8.39 -1.54 7.75
N THR A 55 7.26 -1.78 7.08
CA THR A 55 6.41 -2.96 7.30
C THR A 55 6.88 -4.11 6.42
N LYS A 56 7.44 -5.15 7.03
CA LYS A 56 7.96 -6.33 6.30
C LYS A 56 6.83 -7.10 5.61
N PRO A 57 7.13 -7.81 4.50
CA PRO A 57 6.15 -8.68 3.86
C PRO A 57 5.48 -9.63 4.85
N GLY A 58 4.17 -9.80 4.71
CA GLY A 58 3.38 -10.68 5.56
C GLY A 58 3.09 -10.15 6.98
N VAL A 59 3.55 -8.93 7.31
CA VAL A 59 3.27 -8.28 8.60
C VAL A 59 2.08 -7.34 8.44
N GLU A 60 1.19 -7.36 9.44
CA GLU A 60 0.07 -6.44 9.56
C GLU A 60 0.57 -5.02 9.92
N PRO A 61 0.29 -3.98 9.08
CA PRO A 61 0.89 -2.67 9.30
C PRO A 61 0.36 -1.90 10.52
N HIS A 62 -0.88 -2.15 10.96
CA HIS A 62 -1.43 -1.48 12.14
C HIS A 62 -0.65 -1.81 13.42
N ASP A 63 -0.01 -2.98 13.48
CA ASP A 63 0.74 -3.49 14.63
C ASP A 63 2.26 -3.39 14.46
N VAL A 64 2.74 -2.58 13.50
CA VAL A 64 4.18 -2.49 13.25
C VAL A 64 4.92 -1.91 14.45
N GLU A 65 5.97 -2.60 14.88
CA GLU A 65 6.94 -2.12 15.88
C GLU A 65 8.29 -1.88 15.20
N LEU A 66 8.92 -0.75 15.50
CA LEU A 66 10.24 -0.40 14.97
C LEU A 66 11.34 -0.76 15.94
N GLY A 67 12.33 -1.52 15.49
CA GLY A 67 13.56 -1.75 16.23
C GLY A 67 14.49 -0.51 16.21
N PRO A 68 15.49 -0.46 17.12
CA PRO A 68 16.41 0.68 17.20
C PRO A 68 17.13 1.02 15.89
N ARG A 69 17.39 0.01 15.04
CA ARG A 69 18.03 0.21 13.74
C ARG A 69 17.06 0.82 12.73
N GLU A 70 15.82 0.36 12.70
CA GLU A 70 14.77 0.88 11.81
C GLU A 70 14.44 2.34 12.17
N VAL A 71 14.44 2.69 13.45
CA VAL A 71 14.31 4.10 13.91
C VAL A 71 15.50 4.95 13.46
N GLU A 72 16.73 4.44 13.50
CA GLU A 72 17.93 5.18 13.06
C GLU A 72 17.94 5.36 11.54
N ASP A 73 17.59 4.30 10.79
CA ASP A 73 17.45 4.35 9.32
C ASP A 73 16.38 5.39 8.92
N LEU A 74 15.21 5.39 9.59
CA LEU A 74 14.15 6.38 9.37
C LEU A 74 14.63 7.81 9.65
N ARG A 75 15.35 8.02 10.74
CA ARG A 75 15.82 9.37 11.12
C ARG A 75 16.81 9.95 10.13
N SER A 76 17.65 9.12 9.54
CA SER A 76 18.70 9.53 8.60
C SER A 76 18.26 9.51 7.13
N ALA A 77 17.05 9.07 6.82
CA ALA A 77 16.52 9.03 5.46
C ALA A 77 16.34 10.43 4.89
N ASP A 78 16.50 10.57 3.56
CA ASP A 78 16.25 11.83 2.86
C ASP A 78 14.75 12.14 2.82
N VAL A 79 13.91 11.10 2.70
CA VAL A 79 12.45 11.21 2.63
C VAL A 79 11.81 10.12 3.49
N VAL A 80 10.80 10.48 4.27
CA VAL A 80 9.92 9.55 4.99
C VAL A 80 8.50 9.73 4.52
N LEU A 81 7.88 8.66 4.04
CA LEU A 81 6.48 8.62 3.59
C LEU A 81 5.65 7.83 4.61
N TYR A 82 4.64 8.45 5.17
CA TYR A 82 3.79 7.81 6.18
C TYR A 82 2.35 8.28 6.12
N LEU A 83 1.49 7.64 6.89
CA LEU A 83 0.13 8.08 7.17
C LEU A 83 0.03 8.43 8.64
N GLY A 84 -0.52 9.60 8.95
CA GLY A 84 -0.84 10.00 10.31
C GLY A 84 -2.17 9.43 10.81
N SER A 85 -2.81 10.13 11.74
CA SER A 85 -4.13 9.78 12.31
C SER A 85 -4.15 8.50 13.13
N GLY A 86 -3.01 8.06 13.65
CA GLY A 86 -2.89 6.89 14.52
C GLY A 86 -2.82 5.55 13.74
N PHE A 87 -2.51 5.59 12.44
CA PHE A 87 -2.42 4.36 11.63
C PHE A 87 -1.25 3.47 12.08
N GLN A 88 -0.06 4.05 12.24
CA GLN A 88 1.15 3.36 12.70
C GLN A 88 1.83 4.19 13.80
N PRO A 89 1.39 4.11 15.06
CA PRO A 89 1.89 4.98 16.13
C PRO A 89 3.42 4.94 16.30
N ALA A 90 4.04 3.76 16.13
CA ALA A 90 5.49 3.62 16.22
C ALA A 90 6.25 4.37 15.11
N VAL A 91 5.65 4.50 13.91
CA VAL A 91 6.21 5.28 12.81
C VAL A 91 6.00 6.77 13.08
N GLU A 92 4.79 7.17 13.49
CA GLU A 92 4.46 8.57 13.82
C GLU A 92 5.37 9.11 14.93
N ASP A 93 5.63 8.34 15.97
CA ASP A 93 6.58 8.70 17.04
C ASP A 93 8.02 8.84 16.51
N ALA A 94 8.45 7.94 15.62
CA ALA A 94 9.80 7.96 15.06
C ALA A 94 10.03 9.13 14.11
N VAL A 95 9.00 9.54 13.35
CA VAL A 95 9.02 10.67 12.39
C VAL A 95 9.33 12.00 13.08
N GLU A 96 8.95 12.20 14.36
CA GLU A 96 9.28 13.41 15.12
C GLU A 96 10.80 13.68 15.20
N GLY A 97 11.61 12.64 15.06
CA GLY A 97 13.08 12.73 15.09
C GLY A 97 13.77 12.69 13.73
N ALA A 98 13.02 12.68 12.62
CA ALA A 98 13.57 12.61 11.27
C ALA A 98 14.35 13.89 10.90
N GLU A 99 15.49 13.72 10.22
CA GLU A 99 16.35 14.82 9.77
C GLU A 99 16.01 15.26 8.33
N GLY A 100 15.41 14.37 7.55
CA GLY A 100 15.00 14.61 6.17
C GLY A 100 13.59 15.17 6.02
N THR A 101 13.04 15.04 4.81
CA THR A 101 11.68 15.48 4.50
C THR A 101 10.66 14.42 4.93
N THR A 102 9.70 14.78 5.75
CA THR A 102 8.61 13.89 6.19
C THR A 102 7.30 14.29 5.54
N ILE A 103 6.57 13.33 4.98
CA ILE A 103 5.30 13.57 4.29
C ILE A 103 4.22 12.69 4.90
N ASP A 104 3.28 13.32 5.60
CA ASP A 104 2.00 12.68 5.96
C ASP A 104 1.06 12.77 4.75
N LEU A 105 0.81 11.63 4.12
CA LEU A 105 -0.02 11.55 2.91
C LEU A 105 -1.53 11.63 3.20
N LEU A 106 -1.93 11.76 4.47
CA LEU A 106 -3.29 12.11 4.87
C LEU A 106 -3.47 13.61 5.12
N GLU A 107 -2.39 14.41 5.14
CA GLU A 107 -2.48 15.85 5.38
C GLU A 107 -3.28 16.52 4.26
N GLY A 108 -4.34 17.24 4.66
CA GLY A 108 -5.23 17.93 3.72
C GLY A 108 -6.32 17.07 3.08
N GLU A 109 -6.33 15.75 3.35
CA GLU A 109 -7.37 14.85 2.87
C GLU A 109 -8.67 14.98 3.67
N GLU A 110 -9.81 14.87 2.96
CA GLU A 110 -11.12 14.71 3.60
C GLU A 110 -11.30 13.26 4.04
N LEU A 111 -11.00 13.00 5.33
CA LEU A 111 -11.03 11.65 5.87
C LEU A 111 -12.43 11.24 6.33
N LEU A 112 -12.78 9.98 6.07
CA LEU A 112 -13.95 9.34 6.66
C LEU A 112 -13.71 9.17 8.17
N ARG A 113 -14.77 9.40 8.95
CA ARG A 113 -14.73 9.25 10.41
C ARG A 113 -15.72 8.18 10.82
N PRO A 114 -15.31 7.21 11.64
CA PRO A 114 -16.25 6.25 12.20
C PRO A 114 -17.29 6.98 13.07
N ALA A 115 -18.52 6.43 13.14
CA ALA A 115 -19.60 6.99 13.94
C ALA A 115 -19.26 6.97 15.45
N GLU A 116 -18.45 6.01 15.88
CA GLU A 116 -17.90 5.88 17.22
C GLU A 116 -16.38 5.72 17.13
N ALA A 117 -15.65 6.26 18.11
CA ALA A 117 -14.19 6.09 18.17
C ALA A 117 -13.86 4.61 18.31
N GLN A 118 -13.05 4.10 17.39
CA GLN A 118 -12.64 2.70 17.34
C GLN A 118 -11.13 2.60 17.61
N GLY A 119 -10.78 2.40 18.88
CA GLY A 119 -9.39 2.35 19.30
C GLY A 119 -8.71 3.73 19.24
N GLU A 120 -7.45 3.77 18.81
CA GLU A 120 -6.64 4.99 18.69
C GLU A 120 -6.88 5.74 17.38
N LEU A 121 -7.46 5.07 16.36
CA LEU A 121 -7.74 5.65 15.06
C LEU A 121 -8.86 6.70 15.14
N GLN A 122 -8.51 7.93 14.80
CA GLN A 122 -9.44 9.07 14.80
C GLN A 122 -10.19 9.23 13.48
N ALA A 123 -9.64 8.67 12.40
CA ALA A 123 -10.19 8.68 11.07
C ALA A 123 -9.79 7.41 10.32
N ASP A 124 -10.52 7.08 9.27
CA ASP A 124 -10.21 5.96 8.38
C ASP A 124 -8.96 6.29 7.54
N PRO A 125 -7.85 5.53 7.69
CA PRO A 125 -6.62 5.80 6.94
C PRO A 125 -6.59 5.17 5.54
N HIS A 126 -7.54 4.28 5.19
CA HIS A 126 -7.49 3.38 4.03
C HIS A 126 -7.77 4.07 2.69
N VAL A 127 -7.28 5.31 2.52
CA VAL A 127 -7.51 6.15 1.33
C VAL A 127 -6.94 5.54 0.05
N TRP A 128 -5.88 4.72 0.15
CA TRP A 128 -5.24 4.07 -1.00
C TRP A 128 -6.11 3.04 -1.72
N LEU A 129 -7.20 2.58 -1.10
CA LEU A 129 -8.17 1.66 -1.73
C LEU A 129 -9.13 2.36 -2.70
N ASP A 130 -9.15 3.69 -2.72
CA ASP A 130 -9.76 4.50 -3.75
C ASP A 130 -8.71 4.87 -4.81
N PRO A 131 -8.75 4.29 -6.03
CA PRO A 131 -7.71 4.51 -7.04
C PRO A 131 -7.47 5.97 -7.40
N VAL A 132 -8.49 6.83 -7.29
CA VAL A 132 -8.34 8.27 -7.60
C VAL A 132 -7.60 8.99 -6.48
N ARG A 133 -7.94 8.70 -5.21
CA ARG A 133 -7.19 9.25 -4.05
C ARG A 133 -5.76 8.73 -4.04
N TYR A 134 -5.57 7.47 -4.36
CA TYR A 134 -4.22 6.91 -4.45
C TYR A 134 -3.40 7.54 -5.60
N ALA A 135 -4.03 7.89 -6.72
CA ALA A 135 -3.37 8.66 -7.78
C ALA A 135 -2.92 10.05 -7.29
N ASP A 136 -3.70 10.70 -6.40
CA ASP A 136 -3.29 11.97 -5.79
C ASP A 136 -2.11 11.77 -4.83
N MET A 137 -2.09 10.68 -4.03
CA MET A 137 -0.93 10.32 -3.20
C MET A 137 0.32 10.06 -4.06
N VAL A 138 0.18 9.35 -5.18
CA VAL A 138 1.27 9.12 -6.14
C VAL A 138 1.82 10.45 -6.68
N ARG A 139 0.97 11.42 -6.99
CA ARG A 139 1.41 12.76 -7.44
C ARG A 139 2.20 13.47 -6.34
N THR A 140 1.73 13.43 -5.09
CA THR A 140 2.44 14.01 -3.93
C THR A 140 3.81 13.37 -3.72
N ILE A 141 3.90 12.03 -3.80
CA ILE A 141 5.18 11.30 -3.74
C ILE A 141 6.11 11.74 -4.87
N ALA A 142 5.58 11.84 -6.09
CA ALA A 142 6.35 12.26 -7.26
C ALA A 142 6.88 13.70 -7.16
N GLU A 143 6.07 14.62 -6.65
CA GLU A 143 6.48 16.00 -6.39
C GLU A 143 7.59 16.06 -5.34
N THR A 144 7.46 15.29 -4.26
CA THR A 144 8.48 15.19 -3.20
C THR A 144 9.80 14.65 -3.72
N LEU A 145 9.76 13.65 -4.60
CA LEU A 145 10.95 13.04 -5.20
C LEU A 145 11.50 13.80 -6.41
N GLY A 146 10.83 14.90 -6.85
CA GLY A 146 11.20 15.62 -8.07
C GLY A 146 11.02 14.78 -9.35
N ARG A 147 10.01 13.88 -9.38
CA ARG A 147 9.76 12.90 -10.44
C ARG A 147 8.33 12.99 -11.01
N THR A 148 7.85 14.19 -11.19
CA THR A 148 6.46 14.43 -11.61
C THR A 148 6.14 13.84 -13.00
N GLU A 149 7.10 13.86 -13.93
CA GLU A 149 6.88 13.29 -15.26
C GLU A 149 6.84 11.76 -15.24
N GLU A 150 7.65 11.13 -14.39
CA GLU A 150 7.72 9.68 -14.24
C GLU A 150 6.48 9.07 -13.58
N ALA A 151 5.69 9.88 -12.87
CA ALA A 151 4.44 9.43 -12.27
C ALA A 151 3.31 9.24 -13.30
N ALA A 152 3.36 9.90 -14.45
CA ALA A 152 2.27 9.92 -15.42
C ALA A 152 1.77 8.51 -15.82
N PRO A 153 2.63 7.52 -16.17
CA PRO A 153 2.15 6.19 -16.51
C PRO A 153 1.41 5.49 -15.36
N LEU A 154 1.90 5.64 -14.11
CA LEU A 154 1.25 5.04 -12.96
C LEU A 154 -0.11 5.69 -12.67
N VAL A 155 -0.19 7.00 -12.83
CA VAL A 155 -1.46 7.74 -12.69
C VAL A 155 -2.47 7.28 -13.76
N GLU A 156 -2.05 7.10 -15.01
CA GLU A 156 -2.90 6.57 -16.09
C GLU A 156 -3.40 5.15 -15.78
N ASP A 157 -2.53 4.28 -15.23
CA ASP A 157 -2.91 2.93 -14.80
C ASP A 157 -3.97 2.95 -13.68
N LEU A 158 -3.86 3.89 -12.73
CA LEU A 158 -4.82 4.05 -11.63
C LEU A 158 -6.16 4.64 -12.13
N GLU A 159 -6.15 5.56 -13.07
CA GLU A 159 -7.35 6.09 -13.72
C GLU A 159 -8.05 5.01 -14.55
N ALA A 160 -7.29 4.13 -15.20
CA ALA A 160 -7.84 2.96 -15.89
C ALA A 160 -8.45 1.97 -14.90
N LEU A 161 -7.81 1.74 -13.75
CA LEU A 161 -8.35 0.90 -12.67
C LEU A 161 -9.67 1.45 -12.13
N ASP A 162 -9.78 2.79 -11.90
CA ASP A 162 -11.05 3.42 -11.50
C ASP A 162 -12.16 3.17 -12.55
N THR A 163 -11.80 3.26 -13.83
CA THR A 163 -12.72 2.98 -14.93
C THR A 163 -13.19 1.52 -14.92
N ASP A 164 -12.27 0.57 -14.68
CA ASP A 164 -12.58 -0.86 -14.59
C ASP A 164 -13.55 -1.14 -13.42
N TYR A 165 -13.31 -0.51 -12.26
CA TYR A 165 -14.21 -0.63 -11.10
C TYR A 165 -15.59 -0.04 -11.38
N ARG A 166 -15.68 1.18 -11.95
CA ARG A 166 -16.94 1.80 -12.33
C ARG A 166 -17.76 0.90 -13.26
N ASN A 167 -17.13 0.39 -14.31
CA ASN A 167 -17.77 -0.46 -15.28
C ASN A 167 -18.13 -1.83 -14.69
N GLY A 168 -17.20 -2.43 -13.94
CA GLY A 168 -17.37 -3.76 -13.37
C GLY A 168 -18.44 -3.84 -12.28
N LEU A 169 -18.70 -2.72 -11.58
CA LEU A 169 -19.68 -2.64 -10.49
C LEU A 169 -20.97 -1.87 -10.86
N ALA A 170 -21.13 -1.43 -12.11
CA ALA A 170 -22.28 -0.63 -12.53
C ALA A 170 -23.62 -1.39 -12.44
N ASP A 171 -23.63 -2.66 -12.85
CA ASP A 171 -24.84 -3.50 -12.91
C ASP A 171 -24.70 -4.73 -12.01
N CYS A 172 -24.83 -4.53 -10.70
CA CYS A 172 -24.77 -5.58 -9.68
C CYS A 172 -26.13 -5.73 -8.99
N ALA A 173 -26.49 -6.98 -8.72
CA ALA A 173 -27.74 -7.31 -8.03
C ALA A 173 -27.72 -6.90 -6.54
N ARG A 174 -26.55 -6.74 -5.96
CA ARG A 174 -26.33 -6.36 -4.54
C ARG A 174 -25.33 -5.23 -4.44
N ARG A 175 -25.39 -4.50 -3.32
CA ARG A 175 -24.46 -3.40 -2.99
C ARG A 175 -23.75 -3.60 -1.65
N GLN A 176 -24.19 -4.58 -0.85
CA GLN A 176 -23.67 -4.85 0.48
C GLN A 176 -22.45 -5.76 0.40
N ILE A 177 -21.36 -5.31 1.01
CA ILE A 177 -20.14 -6.09 1.22
C ILE A 177 -19.91 -6.28 2.73
N VAL A 178 -19.52 -7.47 3.14
CA VAL A 178 -19.15 -7.78 4.52
C VAL A 178 -17.68 -8.14 4.53
N THR A 179 -16.88 -7.35 5.25
CA THR A 179 -15.41 -7.44 5.28
C THR A 179 -14.90 -7.80 6.68
N ALA A 180 -13.69 -8.34 6.79
CA ALA A 180 -13.10 -8.68 8.08
C ALA A 180 -12.92 -7.43 8.93
N HIS A 181 -12.29 -6.37 8.41
CA HIS A 181 -12.23 -5.05 9.08
C HIS A 181 -12.73 -3.92 8.17
N ALA A 182 -12.82 -2.70 8.70
CA ALA A 182 -13.46 -1.57 8.04
C ALA A 182 -12.53 -0.82 7.06
N ALA A 183 -11.69 -1.53 6.27
CA ALA A 183 -10.74 -0.91 5.35
C ALA A 183 -11.36 -0.30 4.10
N PHE A 184 -12.49 -0.82 3.64
CA PHE A 184 -13.00 -0.54 2.29
C PHE A 184 -13.95 0.66 2.22
N GLY A 185 -13.97 1.53 3.22
CA GLY A 185 -14.88 2.68 3.30
C GLY A 185 -14.79 3.63 2.11
N TYR A 186 -13.58 4.00 1.69
CA TYR A 186 -13.40 4.90 0.52
C TYR A 186 -13.75 4.22 -0.79
N LEU A 187 -13.36 2.96 -0.98
CA LEU A 187 -13.77 2.15 -2.14
C LEU A 187 -15.29 2.01 -2.21
N ALA A 188 -15.93 1.66 -1.09
CA ALA A 188 -17.38 1.52 -1.01
C ALA A 188 -18.10 2.83 -1.38
N ARG A 189 -17.66 3.97 -0.80
CA ARG A 189 -18.21 5.29 -1.11
C ARG A 189 -18.04 5.67 -2.58
N ARG A 190 -16.89 5.35 -3.20
CA ARG A 190 -16.64 5.68 -4.61
C ARG A 190 -17.54 4.93 -5.59
N TYR A 191 -17.80 3.66 -5.30
CA TYR A 191 -18.52 2.77 -6.23
C TYR A 191 -19.95 2.45 -5.76
N ASP A 192 -20.51 3.26 -4.86
CA ASP A 192 -21.89 3.12 -4.36
C ASP A 192 -22.14 1.73 -3.76
N LEU A 193 -21.21 1.24 -2.95
CA LEU A 193 -21.34 0.03 -2.14
C LEU A 193 -21.60 0.41 -0.68
N GLU A 194 -22.15 -0.54 0.07
CA GLU A 194 -22.40 -0.42 1.51
C GLU A 194 -21.55 -1.45 2.25
N GLN A 195 -20.59 -0.95 3.05
CA GLN A 195 -19.69 -1.82 3.82
C GLN A 195 -20.26 -2.09 5.20
N PHE A 196 -20.27 -3.37 5.57
CA PHE A 196 -20.40 -3.88 6.92
C PHE A 196 -19.08 -4.57 7.28
N SER A 197 -18.53 -4.31 8.44
CA SER A 197 -17.27 -4.92 8.87
C SER A 197 -17.46 -5.74 10.15
N LEU A 198 -16.73 -6.85 10.24
CA LEU A 198 -16.78 -7.71 11.44
C LEU A 198 -15.99 -7.10 12.61
N THR A 199 -14.93 -6.34 12.31
CA THR A 199 -14.20 -5.54 13.28
C THR A 199 -14.16 -4.07 12.87
N GLY A 200 -13.50 -3.21 13.67
CA GLY A 200 -13.34 -1.79 13.40
C GLY A 200 -12.32 -1.48 12.29
N LEU A 201 -11.70 -0.30 12.38
CA LEU A 201 -10.67 0.16 11.47
C LEU A 201 -9.34 -0.59 11.62
N ALA A 202 -9.10 -1.27 12.74
CA ALA A 202 -7.97 -2.17 12.94
C ALA A 202 -8.46 -3.62 13.01
N PRO A 203 -7.76 -4.59 12.36
CA PRO A 203 -8.24 -5.97 12.23
C PRO A 203 -8.15 -6.81 13.50
N GLU A 204 -7.29 -6.45 14.46
CA GLU A 204 -6.90 -7.28 15.62
C GLU A 204 -7.97 -7.39 16.73
N ALA A 205 -9.11 -6.71 16.62
CA ALA A 205 -10.15 -6.76 17.64
C ALA A 205 -10.89 -8.12 17.64
N GLU A 206 -10.63 -8.98 18.62
CA GLU A 206 -11.43 -10.19 18.81
C GLU A 206 -12.82 -9.84 19.40
N PRO A 207 -13.92 -10.13 18.67
CA PRO A 207 -15.26 -9.86 19.16
C PRO A 207 -15.61 -10.75 20.37
N THR A 208 -16.34 -10.19 21.34
CA THR A 208 -16.93 -11.01 22.40
C THR A 208 -18.02 -11.94 21.84
N PRO A 209 -18.43 -13.01 22.57
CA PRO A 209 -19.53 -13.87 22.11
C PRO A 209 -20.82 -13.10 21.80
N ARG A 210 -21.10 -12.02 22.53
CA ARG A 210 -22.28 -11.17 22.31
C ARG A 210 -22.13 -10.33 21.03
N ASP A 211 -20.91 -9.84 20.76
CA ASP A 211 -20.64 -9.11 19.52
C ASP A 211 -20.76 -10.04 18.32
N LEU A 212 -20.29 -11.29 18.45
CA LEU A 212 -20.44 -12.29 17.40
C LEU A 212 -21.93 -12.60 17.08
N GLU A 213 -22.79 -12.73 18.11
CA GLU A 213 -24.24 -12.90 17.89
C GLU A 213 -24.82 -11.70 17.11
N ARG A 214 -24.48 -10.48 17.51
CA ARG A 214 -24.90 -9.25 16.83
C ARG A 214 -24.41 -9.20 15.39
N LEU A 215 -23.13 -9.51 15.13
CA LEU A 215 -22.57 -9.54 13.78
C LEU A 215 -23.28 -10.55 12.87
N VAL A 216 -23.60 -11.74 13.39
CA VAL A 216 -24.36 -12.77 12.66
C VAL A 216 -25.75 -12.25 12.26
N ASP A 217 -26.44 -11.55 13.16
CA ASP A 217 -27.76 -10.98 12.88
C ASP A 217 -27.65 -9.82 11.87
N GLU A 218 -26.69 -8.93 12.01
CA GLU A 218 -26.43 -7.83 11.06
C GLU A 218 -26.11 -8.36 9.63
N VAL A 219 -25.28 -9.41 9.53
CA VAL A 219 -24.97 -10.06 8.25
C VAL A 219 -26.22 -10.69 7.63
N ARG A 220 -27.07 -11.35 8.42
CA ARG A 220 -28.35 -11.90 7.91
C ARG A 220 -29.28 -10.81 7.42
N ASP A 221 -29.38 -9.71 8.16
CA ASP A 221 -30.25 -8.57 7.81
C ASP A 221 -29.76 -7.81 6.57
N SER A 222 -28.43 -7.75 6.36
CA SER A 222 -27.84 -7.11 5.17
C SER A 222 -28.18 -7.82 3.86
N GLY A 223 -28.52 -9.13 3.91
CA GLY A 223 -28.70 -9.96 2.73
C GLY A 223 -27.43 -10.27 1.95
N ALA A 224 -26.26 -10.02 2.55
CA ALA A 224 -24.97 -10.39 1.96
C ALA A 224 -24.84 -11.90 1.83
N THR A 225 -24.30 -12.34 0.70
CA THR A 225 -24.10 -13.78 0.41
C THR A 225 -22.65 -14.23 0.52
N THR A 226 -21.77 -13.27 0.76
CA THR A 226 -20.32 -13.49 0.85
C THR A 226 -19.74 -12.63 1.96
N ILE A 227 -18.88 -13.22 2.77
CA ILE A 227 -18.07 -12.56 3.78
C ILE A 227 -16.62 -12.60 3.32
N PHE A 228 -16.01 -11.44 3.22
CA PHE A 228 -14.64 -11.32 2.75
C PHE A 228 -13.65 -11.45 3.91
N PHE A 229 -12.61 -12.24 3.68
CA PHE A 229 -11.43 -12.34 4.55
C PHE A 229 -10.20 -11.74 3.85
N GLU A 230 -9.14 -11.51 4.59
CA GLU A 230 -7.93 -10.82 4.16
C GLU A 230 -6.71 -11.73 4.24
N SER A 231 -5.65 -11.43 3.46
CA SER A 231 -4.46 -12.28 3.38
C SER A 231 -3.57 -12.22 4.63
N LEU A 232 -3.47 -11.06 5.29
CA LEU A 232 -2.55 -10.85 6.41
C LEU A 232 -3.13 -11.20 7.78
N VAL A 233 -4.45 -11.43 7.89
CA VAL A 233 -5.12 -11.74 9.15
C VAL A 233 -5.80 -13.11 9.12
N SER A 234 -6.09 -13.66 10.30
CA SER A 234 -6.71 -14.97 10.41
C SER A 234 -8.14 -14.97 9.84
N PRO A 235 -8.51 -15.87 8.91
CA PRO A 235 -9.86 -15.94 8.34
C PRO A 235 -10.91 -16.51 9.31
N ARG A 236 -10.54 -16.94 10.52
CA ARG A 236 -11.41 -17.68 11.45
C ARG A 236 -12.70 -16.97 11.80
N LEU A 237 -12.66 -15.64 11.98
CA LEU A 237 -13.85 -14.85 12.30
C LEU A 237 -14.82 -14.86 11.12
N ALA A 238 -14.33 -14.53 9.92
CA ALA A 238 -15.13 -14.54 8.70
C ALA A 238 -15.74 -15.93 8.42
N GLU A 239 -14.95 -17.00 8.57
CA GLU A 239 -15.42 -18.40 8.43
C GLU A 239 -16.48 -18.77 9.46
N THR A 240 -16.36 -18.29 10.69
CA THR A 240 -17.33 -18.56 11.76
C THR A 240 -18.66 -17.88 11.47
N VAL A 241 -18.64 -16.59 11.12
CA VAL A 241 -19.84 -15.84 10.77
C VAL A 241 -20.48 -16.42 9.49
N ALA A 242 -19.66 -16.82 8.51
CA ALA A 242 -20.16 -17.47 7.29
C ALA A 242 -20.92 -18.79 7.58
N ARG A 243 -20.39 -19.64 8.46
CA ARG A 243 -21.09 -20.88 8.88
C ARG A 243 -22.43 -20.61 9.55
N GLU A 244 -22.49 -19.61 10.42
CA GLU A 244 -23.70 -19.26 11.17
C GLU A 244 -24.79 -18.60 10.29
N THR A 245 -24.35 -17.90 9.24
CA THR A 245 -25.27 -17.17 8.33
C THR A 245 -25.63 -17.96 7.06
N GLY A 246 -24.86 -18.99 6.72
CA GLY A 246 -24.94 -19.71 5.45
C GLY A 246 -24.32 -18.95 4.27
N ALA A 247 -23.60 -17.86 4.52
CA ALA A 247 -22.84 -17.13 3.50
C ALA A 247 -21.61 -17.93 3.04
N ARG A 248 -21.04 -17.54 1.90
CA ARG A 248 -19.74 -18.04 1.42
C ARG A 248 -18.64 -17.13 1.94
N THR A 249 -17.40 -17.60 1.87
CA THR A 249 -16.22 -16.75 2.05
C THR A 249 -15.51 -16.53 0.72
N ASP A 250 -14.93 -15.35 0.52
CA ASP A 250 -14.04 -15.03 -0.60
C ASP A 250 -12.95 -14.07 -0.09
N ALA A 251 -11.85 -13.92 -0.81
CA ALA A 251 -10.79 -12.98 -0.44
C ALA A 251 -11.10 -11.56 -0.96
N LEU A 252 -10.82 -10.56 -0.12
CA LEU A 252 -10.76 -9.16 -0.50
C LEU A 252 -9.58 -8.54 0.25
N ASN A 253 -8.51 -8.23 -0.48
CA ASN A 253 -7.22 -7.80 0.09
C ASN A 253 -7.20 -6.28 0.25
N PRO A 254 -6.97 -5.72 1.45
CA PRO A 254 -6.85 -4.27 1.67
C PRO A 254 -5.55 -3.68 1.13
N VAL A 255 -4.67 -4.48 0.51
CA VAL A 255 -3.40 -4.09 -0.11
C VAL A 255 -2.47 -3.37 0.89
N GLU A 256 -2.57 -3.70 2.15
CA GLU A 256 -1.70 -3.16 3.22
C GLU A 256 -0.29 -3.72 3.16
N GLY A 257 -0.14 -4.90 2.61
CA GLY A 257 1.10 -5.61 2.34
C GLY A 257 0.84 -6.77 1.40
N LEU A 258 1.90 -7.39 0.93
CA LEU A 258 1.84 -8.64 0.17
C LEU A 258 2.45 -9.76 1.00
N ASP A 259 1.83 -10.93 0.95
CA ASP A 259 2.41 -12.12 1.53
C ASP A 259 3.49 -12.74 0.62
N ASP A 260 4.21 -13.76 1.14
CA ASP A 260 5.28 -14.43 0.39
C ASP A 260 4.76 -15.13 -0.88
N GLU A 261 3.50 -15.51 -0.95
CA GLU A 261 2.91 -16.17 -2.11
C GLU A 261 2.57 -15.15 -3.19
N GLU A 262 1.97 -14.03 -2.83
CA GLU A 262 1.68 -12.89 -3.70
C GLU A 262 2.98 -12.34 -4.32
N LEU A 263 4.02 -12.12 -3.50
CA LEU A 263 5.33 -11.70 -3.98
C LEU A 263 5.96 -12.71 -4.96
N ARG A 264 5.86 -14.02 -4.69
CA ARG A 264 6.39 -15.05 -5.60
C ARG A 264 5.64 -15.15 -6.91
N ARG A 265 4.35 -14.81 -6.93
CA ARG A 265 3.56 -14.70 -8.17
C ARG A 265 3.91 -13.45 -8.97
N GLY A 266 4.56 -12.47 -8.34
CA GLY A 266 4.87 -11.17 -8.93
C GLY A 266 3.67 -10.22 -8.90
N ASP A 267 2.79 -10.41 -7.92
CA ASP A 267 1.66 -9.52 -7.71
C ASP A 267 2.13 -8.14 -7.29
N ASP A 268 1.33 -7.15 -7.64
CA ASP A 268 1.51 -5.76 -7.26
C ASP A 268 0.16 -5.12 -6.90
N TYR A 269 0.19 -3.86 -6.48
CA TYR A 269 -1.01 -3.11 -6.14
C TYR A 269 -2.10 -3.23 -7.21
N LEU A 270 -1.74 -3.06 -8.49
CA LEU A 270 -2.70 -3.06 -9.60
C LEU A 270 -3.29 -4.46 -9.84
N SER A 271 -2.48 -5.51 -9.76
CA SER A 271 -2.96 -6.90 -9.92
C SER A 271 -3.89 -7.30 -8.79
N VAL A 272 -3.53 -6.99 -7.54
CA VAL A 272 -4.35 -7.29 -6.37
C VAL A 272 -5.68 -6.51 -6.40
N MET A 273 -5.66 -5.25 -6.76
CA MET A 273 -6.90 -4.47 -6.92
C MET A 273 -7.81 -5.01 -8.04
N ARG A 274 -7.25 -5.54 -9.13
CA ARG A 274 -8.05 -6.22 -10.18
C ARG A 274 -8.63 -7.54 -9.68
N GLU A 275 -7.91 -8.30 -8.87
CA GLU A 275 -8.43 -9.50 -8.21
C GLU A 275 -9.56 -9.16 -7.24
N ASN A 276 -9.41 -8.09 -6.47
CA ASN A 276 -10.46 -7.55 -5.61
C ASN A 276 -11.73 -7.22 -6.41
N LEU A 277 -11.60 -6.54 -7.55
CA LEU A 277 -12.74 -6.26 -8.42
C LEU A 277 -13.42 -7.55 -8.88
N ALA A 278 -12.65 -8.57 -9.25
CA ALA A 278 -13.22 -9.86 -9.67
C ALA A 278 -13.97 -10.55 -8.53
N SER A 279 -13.43 -10.50 -7.29
CA SER A 279 -14.11 -11.03 -6.09
C SER A 279 -15.40 -10.27 -5.77
N LEU A 280 -15.36 -8.94 -5.81
CA LEU A 280 -16.55 -8.10 -5.62
C LEU A 280 -17.64 -8.41 -6.67
N ARG A 281 -17.28 -8.53 -7.94
CA ARG A 281 -18.24 -8.86 -9.00
C ARG A 281 -18.92 -10.20 -8.78
N ARG A 282 -18.18 -11.22 -8.33
CA ARG A 282 -18.75 -12.54 -7.99
C ARG A 282 -19.71 -12.46 -6.81
N ALA A 283 -19.34 -11.75 -5.76
CA ALA A 283 -20.12 -11.64 -4.53
C ALA A 283 -21.39 -10.82 -4.72
N LEU A 284 -21.31 -9.75 -5.50
CA LEU A 284 -22.41 -8.82 -5.75
C LEU A 284 -23.33 -9.24 -6.92
N ASP A 285 -23.00 -10.35 -7.61
CA ASP A 285 -23.76 -10.86 -8.77
C ASP A 285 -23.87 -9.79 -9.88
N CYS A 286 -22.69 -9.25 -10.28
CA CYS A 286 -22.58 -8.23 -11.32
C CYS A 286 -22.56 -8.86 -12.72
N ARG A 287 -23.15 -8.19 -13.70
CA ARG A 287 -23.27 -8.63 -15.10
C ARG A 287 -22.19 -8.05 -15.99
#